data_4efe595d59b4b1a89d6ad31ebb3990c2
#
_entry.id   4efe595d59b4b1a89d6ad31ebb3990c2
#
_cell.length_a   1.000
_cell.length_b   1.000
_cell.length_c   1.000
_cell.angle_alpha   90.00
_cell.angle_beta   90.00
_cell.angle_gamma   90.00
#
_symmetry.space_group_name_H-M   'P 1'
#
loop_
_entity.id
_entity.type
_entity.pdbx_description
1 polymer ?
#
loop_
_entity_poly.entity_id
_entity_poly.type
_entity_poly.pdbx_seq_one_letter_code
_entity_poly.pdbx_strand_id
1 'polypeptide(L)'
;MNTTADKLNKLIATKAGIKAAIEAKGVQDVGERFADYPDKILQIPSPEYEVVNLTLTTNQATHEELIGKVVHVKYATEDEQYTWEGETLTIKIPKYVTYTVELPEVEDYRKPGNFGYTAVGGNTRNITVSYDTELLTVTMSCEVASVDLTGQQVTIDGVVYQTPSDRTIVVKIPFGKTYDIVASARVGFDTPKKLSFTASQASRGVSVIYTKISLGVFILGTDDILYSASEWNQPNSSAVGVAVLTNECKFVIAPIKNKITLVWSKSGIVEHVSGVTTAANSSVARTDYKGVSNSSAIVSKYGAGTDYAAGWCQNFTFRNGKKGYLGSCGEWQEVSNNRDEIKACMSLIGGTSVGDGYYWTSTQLDVNGAWTKPLQSDFVSPGYKYNAFYTCAFAVL
;
A
#
# COMPACT_ATOMS: atom_id res chain seq x y z
N MET A 1 -16.17 -17.68 -79.98
CA MET A 1 -14.83 -17.10 -80.23
C MET A 1 -15.03 -15.59 -80.45
N ASN A 2 -14.32 -14.76 -79.70
CA ASN A 2 -14.41 -13.32 -79.97
C ASN A 2 -13.85 -13.01 -81.35
N THR A 3 -14.57 -12.31 -82.15
CA THR A 3 -14.16 -11.88 -83.47
C THR A 3 -12.95 -10.93 -83.42
N THR A 4 -12.21 -10.75 -84.51
CA THR A 4 -11.14 -9.77 -84.59
C THR A 4 -11.68 -8.36 -84.31
N ALA A 5 -12.91 -8.04 -84.72
CA ALA A 5 -13.61 -6.81 -84.44
C ALA A 5 -13.84 -6.61 -82.92
N ASP A 6 -14.29 -7.66 -82.18
CA ASP A 6 -14.49 -7.60 -80.73
C ASP A 6 -13.21 -7.33 -79.99
N LYS A 7 -12.09 -7.94 -80.42
CA LYS A 7 -10.76 -7.71 -79.84
C LYS A 7 -10.28 -6.28 -80.09
N LEU A 8 -10.50 -5.76 -81.28
CA LEU A 8 -10.14 -4.36 -81.65
C LEU A 8 -10.95 -3.35 -80.83
N ASN A 9 -12.26 -3.55 -80.71
CA ASN A 9 -13.12 -2.66 -79.93
C ASN A 9 -12.71 -2.66 -78.45
N LYS A 10 -12.37 -3.82 -77.88
CA LYS A 10 -11.86 -3.90 -76.52
C LYS A 10 -10.54 -3.17 -76.35
N LEU A 11 -9.63 -3.26 -77.30
CA LEU A 11 -8.36 -2.54 -77.30
C LEU A 11 -8.55 -1.02 -77.36
N ILE A 12 -9.47 -0.54 -78.19
CA ILE A 12 -9.83 0.88 -78.32
C ILE A 12 -10.42 1.40 -76.99
N ALA A 13 -11.33 0.67 -76.39
CA ALA A 13 -11.93 1.02 -75.08
C ALA A 13 -10.87 1.07 -73.97
N THR A 14 -9.96 0.07 -73.94
CA THR A 14 -8.86 0.06 -72.97
C THR A 14 -7.92 1.24 -73.14
N LYS A 15 -7.57 1.60 -74.36
CA LYS A 15 -6.77 2.78 -74.72
C LYS A 15 -7.41 4.09 -74.24
N ALA A 16 -8.70 4.25 -74.49
CA ALA A 16 -9.45 5.41 -74.04
C ALA A 16 -9.51 5.50 -72.51
N GLY A 17 -9.69 4.35 -71.83
CA GLY A 17 -9.70 4.27 -70.38
C GLY A 17 -8.34 4.65 -69.75
N ILE A 18 -7.21 4.20 -70.34
CA ILE A 18 -5.88 4.60 -69.88
C ILE A 18 -5.64 6.09 -70.11
N LYS A 19 -6.01 6.62 -71.26
CA LYS A 19 -5.88 8.07 -71.55
C LYS A 19 -6.65 8.89 -70.54
N ALA A 20 -7.92 8.56 -70.29
CA ALA A 20 -8.75 9.26 -69.33
C ALA A 20 -8.19 9.18 -67.89
N ALA A 21 -7.60 8.03 -67.51
CA ALA A 21 -6.97 7.88 -66.22
C ALA A 21 -5.71 8.76 -66.04
N ILE A 22 -4.88 8.90 -67.07
CA ILE A 22 -3.71 9.78 -67.05
C ILE A 22 -4.14 11.25 -66.99
N GLU A 23 -5.15 11.65 -67.76
CA GLU A 23 -5.69 13.01 -67.79
C GLU A 23 -6.35 13.36 -66.43
N ALA A 24 -7.06 12.43 -65.83
CA ALA A 24 -7.63 12.59 -64.48
C ALA A 24 -6.58 12.81 -63.38
N LYS A 25 -5.32 12.47 -63.65
CA LYS A 25 -4.17 12.76 -62.79
C LYS A 25 -3.48 14.09 -63.08
N GLY A 26 -4.07 14.93 -63.91
CA GLY A 26 -3.62 16.28 -64.17
C GLY A 26 -2.58 16.38 -65.27
N VAL A 27 -2.26 15.30 -65.99
CA VAL A 27 -1.32 15.36 -67.15
C VAL A 27 -2.06 15.90 -68.35
N GLN A 28 -1.52 16.95 -68.96
CA GLN A 28 -2.06 17.59 -70.13
C GLN A 28 -1.49 16.93 -71.43
N ASP A 29 -2.20 17.14 -72.53
CA ASP A 29 -1.77 16.72 -73.87
C ASP A 29 -1.39 15.25 -73.99
N VAL A 30 -2.24 14.39 -73.39
CA VAL A 30 -2.08 12.94 -73.56
C VAL A 30 -2.40 12.57 -74.99
N GLY A 31 -1.38 12.20 -75.77
CA GLY A 31 -1.48 11.88 -77.19
C GLY A 31 -2.47 10.75 -77.52
N GLU A 32 -2.78 10.60 -78.81
CA GLU A 32 -3.69 9.58 -79.29
C GLU A 32 -3.04 8.20 -79.51
N ARG A 33 -1.70 8.12 -79.46
CA ARG A 33 -0.97 6.89 -79.73
C ARG A 33 -0.61 6.19 -78.42
N PHE A 34 -0.74 4.88 -78.34
CA PHE A 34 -0.27 4.12 -77.21
C PHE A 34 1.23 4.32 -76.86
N ALA A 35 2.05 4.56 -77.85
CA ALA A 35 3.48 4.86 -77.70
C ALA A 35 3.78 6.12 -76.86
N ASP A 36 2.82 7.04 -76.75
CA ASP A 36 3.01 8.29 -76.02
C ASP A 36 2.67 8.11 -74.50
N TYR A 37 1.95 7.06 -74.12
CA TYR A 37 1.44 6.88 -72.78
C TYR A 37 2.51 6.60 -71.71
N PRO A 38 3.57 5.83 -71.96
CA PRO A 38 4.65 5.64 -70.99
C PRO A 38 5.25 6.96 -70.53
N ASP A 39 5.57 7.88 -71.46
CA ASP A 39 6.17 9.17 -71.12
C ASP A 39 5.17 10.09 -70.39
N LYS A 40 3.89 9.97 -70.71
CA LYS A 40 2.82 10.71 -70.04
C LYS A 40 2.53 10.17 -68.65
N ILE A 41 2.64 8.87 -68.43
CA ILE A 41 2.53 8.27 -67.10
C ILE A 41 3.67 8.77 -66.18
N LEU A 42 4.87 8.94 -66.72
CA LEU A 42 6.00 9.52 -65.98
C LEU A 42 5.79 10.99 -65.59
N GLN A 43 4.90 11.70 -66.28
CA GLN A 43 4.54 13.08 -65.97
C GLN A 43 3.44 13.20 -64.90
N ILE A 44 2.81 12.12 -64.48
CA ILE A 44 1.82 12.14 -63.39
C ILE A 44 2.51 12.70 -62.14
N PRO A 45 2.03 13.82 -61.58
CA PRO A 45 2.63 14.41 -60.40
C PRO A 45 2.65 13.37 -59.24
N SER A 46 3.82 13.06 -58.75
CA SER A 46 3.93 12.30 -57.52
C SER A 46 3.42 13.16 -56.37
N PRO A 47 2.53 12.67 -55.55
CA PRO A 47 2.10 13.42 -54.36
C PRO A 47 3.32 13.90 -53.55
N GLU A 48 3.30 15.18 -53.19
CA GLU A 48 4.43 15.82 -52.52
C GLU A 48 4.53 15.51 -51.04
N TYR A 49 3.50 14.86 -50.49
CA TYR A 49 3.36 14.60 -49.05
C TYR A 49 3.06 13.13 -48.78
N GLU A 50 3.55 12.66 -47.63
CA GLU A 50 2.99 11.50 -46.91
C GLU A 50 1.93 12.01 -45.93
N VAL A 51 0.80 11.30 -45.81
CA VAL A 51 -0.24 11.59 -44.80
C VAL A 51 -0.02 10.64 -43.65
N VAL A 52 0.14 11.18 -42.42
CA VAL A 52 0.26 10.41 -41.21
C VAL A 52 -0.99 10.67 -40.36
N ASN A 53 -1.76 9.63 -40.09
CA ASN A 53 -2.92 9.69 -39.23
C ASN A 53 -2.56 9.06 -37.87
N LEU A 54 -2.68 9.84 -36.83
CA LEU A 54 -2.53 9.38 -35.43
C LEU A 54 -3.90 9.15 -34.82
N THR A 55 -4.14 7.94 -34.32
CA THR A 55 -5.37 7.57 -33.62
C THR A 55 -5.05 6.96 -32.27
N LEU A 56 -5.91 7.19 -31.26
CA LEU A 56 -5.76 6.56 -29.94
C LEU A 56 -6.26 5.11 -29.96
N THR A 57 -5.67 4.27 -29.10
CA THR A 57 -6.28 2.99 -28.73
C THR A 57 -7.46 3.22 -27.81
N THR A 58 -8.53 2.46 -28.01
CA THR A 58 -9.85 2.66 -27.40
C THR A 58 -9.95 2.38 -25.89
N ASN A 59 -8.86 1.97 -25.20
CA ASN A 59 -8.98 1.44 -23.83
C ASN A 59 -8.29 2.31 -22.75
N GLN A 60 -7.86 3.54 -23.06
CA GLN A 60 -7.02 4.31 -22.15
C GLN A 60 -7.41 5.80 -22.14
N ALA A 61 -6.47 6.72 -22.41
CA ALA A 61 -6.81 8.12 -22.56
C ALA A 61 -7.81 8.30 -23.68
N THR A 62 -8.80 9.17 -23.48
CA THR A 62 -9.77 9.53 -24.51
C THR A 62 -9.18 10.62 -25.40
N HIS A 63 -9.74 10.80 -26.61
CA HIS A 63 -9.34 11.90 -27.47
C HIS A 63 -9.56 13.27 -26.80
N GLU A 64 -10.53 13.38 -25.88
CA GLU A 64 -10.83 14.61 -25.14
C GLU A 64 -9.65 15.08 -24.29
N GLU A 65 -8.86 14.16 -23.73
CA GLU A 65 -7.67 14.48 -22.94
C GLU A 65 -6.49 14.98 -23.81
N LEU A 66 -6.54 14.71 -25.11
CA LEU A 66 -5.58 15.19 -26.11
C LEU A 66 -6.00 16.46 -26.82
N ILE A 67 -7.29 16.81 -26.86
CA ILE A 67 -7.77 18.03 -27.52
C ILE A 67 -7.00 19.25 -26.99
N GLY A 68 -6.49 20.06 -27.91
CA GLY A 68 -5.67 21.23 -27.59
C GLY A 68 -4.21 20.93 -27.27
N LYS A 69 -3.80 19.66 -27.15
CA LYS A 69 -2.38 19.28 -26.98
C LYS A 69 -1.63 19.37 -28.31
N VAL A 70 -0.35 19.71 -28.22
CA VAL A 70 0.51 19.91 -29.36
C VAL A 70 1.39 18.69 -29.58
N VAL A 71 1.38 18.21 -30.85
CA VAL A 71 2.30 17.18 -31.36
C VAL A 71 3.40 17.91 -32.15
N HIS A 72 4.65 17.59 -31.84
CA HIS A 72 5.80 18.12 -32.55
C HIS A 72 6.27 17.14 -33.63
N VAL A 73 6.48 17.65 -34.83
CA VAL A 73 7.06 16.90 -35.94
C VAL A 73 8.41 17.55 -36.32
N LYS A 74 9.49 16.86 -36.00
CA LYS A 74 10.84 17.34 -36.14
C LYS A 74 11.51 16.69 -37.35
N TYR A 75 12.03 17.50 -38.26
CA TYR A 75 12.84 17.04 -39.39
C TYR A 75 13.89 18.10 -39.79
N ALA A 76 15.12 17.68 -40.01
CA ALA A 76 16.26 18.54 -40.25
C ALA A 76 16.37 19.67 -39.20
N THR A 77 16.07 20.91 -39.56
CA THR A 77 16.06 22.10 -38.70
C THR A 77 14.66 22.60 -38.37
N GLU A 78 13.64 21.92 -38.88
CA GLU A 78 12.24 22.32 -38.72
C GLU A 78 11.60 21.60 -37.52
N ASP A 79 10.71 22.29 -36.79
CA ASP A 79 9.85 21.78 -35.75
C ASP A 79 8.42 22.28 -36.02
N GLU A 80 7.66 21.48 -36.74
CA GLU A 80 6.26 21.77 -37.01
C GLU A 80 5.37 21.32 -35.86
N GLN A 81 4.37 22.13 -35.55
CA GLN A 81 3.44 21.90 -34.46
C GLN A 81 2.04 21.64 -35.00
N TYR A 82 1.43 20.55 -34.54
CA TYR A 82 0.08 20.15 -34.89
C TYR A 82 -0.75 20.03 -33.64
N THR A 83 -1.90 20.71 -33.58
CA THR A 83 -2.83 20.64 -32.43
C THR A 83 -3.79 19.51 -32.65
N TRP A 84 -3.99 18.70 -31.59
CA TRP A 84 -4.97 17.62 -31.62
C TRP A 84 -6.39 18.19 -31.47
N GLU A 85 -7.27 18.01 -32.46
CA GLU A 85 -8.59 18.65 -32.52
C GLU A 85 -9.75 17.65 -32.52
N GLY A 86 -9.52 16.34 -32.66
CA GLY A 86 -10.56 15.32 -32.75
C GLY A 86 -10.05 13.91 -32.52
N GLU A 87 -10.78 12.91 -33.00
CA GLU A 87 -10.43 11.48 -32.82
C GLU A 87 -9.13 11.10 -33.53
N THR A 88 -8.82 11.79 -34.62
CA THR A 88 -7.63 11.53 -35.42
C THR A 88 -6.90 12.84 -35.71
N LEU A 89 -5.60 12.85 -35.45
CA LEU A 89 -4.73 13.93 -35.90
C LEU A 89 -4.09 13.55 -37.24
N THR A 90 -4.32 14.36 -38.27
CA THR A 90 -3.75 14.16 -39.59
C THR A 90 -2.60 15.14 -39.83
N ILE A 91 -1.43 14.59 -40.14
CA ILE A 91 -0.18 15.32 -40.39
C ILE A 91 0.23 15.12 -41.84
N LYS A 92 0.73 16.15 -42.51
CA LYS A 92 1.26 16.09 -43.88
C LYS A 92 2.77 16.33 -43.84
N ILE A 93 3.55 15.32 -44.22
CA ILE A 93 5.02 15.38 -44.19
C ILE A 93 5.55 15.45 -45.63
N PRO A 94 6.46 16.40 -45.96
CA PRO A 94 7.07 16.45 -47.26
C PRO A 94 7.78 15.14 -47.63
N LYS A 95 7.68 14.72 -48.91
CA LYS A 95 8.33 13.47 -49.36
C LYS A 95 9.84 13.52 -49.18
N TYR A 96 10.46 12.37 -48.95
CA TYR A 96 11.89 12.15 -48.77
C TYR A 96 12.51 12.77 -47.52
N VAL A 97 11.70 13.28 -46.63
CA VAL A 97 12.16 13.82 -45.33
C VAL A 97 12.10 12.73 -44.28
N THR A 98 13.19 12.55 -43.53
CA THR A 98 13.17 11.73 -42.30
C THR A 98 12.68 12.60 -41.16
N TYR A 99 11.62 12.18 -40.52
CA TYR A 99 10.96 12.92 -39.44
C TYR A 99 10.82 12.10 -38.14
N THR A 100 10.68 12.80 -37.04
CA THR A 100 10.34 12.24 -35.75
C THR A 100 9.09 12.92 -35.24
N VAL A 101 8.14 12.12 -34.76
CA VAL A 101 6.92 12.59 -34.09
C VAL A 101 7.13 12.51 -32.61
N GLU A 102 6.98 13.63 -31.92
CA GLU A 102 7.00 13.74 -30.47
C GLU A 102 5.61 14.06 -29.96
N LEU A 103 5.05 13.12 -29.20
CA LEU A 103 3.71 13.22 -28.64
C LEU A 103 3.70 14.10 -27.38
N PRO A 104 2.58 14.76 -27.03
CA PRO A 104 2.47 15.58 -25.83
C PRO A 104 2.46 14.72 -24.55
N GLU A 105 2.77 15.35 -23.41
CA GLU A 105 2.47 14.79 -22.11
C GLU A 105 0.96 14.89 -21.84
N VAL A 106 0.38 13.82 -21.26
CA VAL A 106 -0.99 13.78 -20.75
C VAL A 106 -0.91 13.40 -19.28
N GLU A 107 -1.53 14.21 -18.43
CA GLU A 107 -1.53 13.98 -16.98
C GLU A 107 -2.13 12.61 -16.67
N ASP A 108 -1.56 11.91 -15.69
CA ASP A 108 -1.96 10.58 -15.23
C ASP A 108 -1.65 9.41 -16.19
N TYR A 109 -1.10 9.68 -17.39
CA TYR A 109 -0.78 8.66 -18.37
C TYR A 109 0.71 8.61 -18.69
N ARG A 110 1.18 7.43 -19.03
CA ARG A 110 2.53 7.24 -19.54
C ARG A 110 2.57 7.72 -21.00
N LYS A 111 3.44 8.69 -21.27
CA LYS A 111 3.70 9.17 -22.64
C LYS A 111 4.21 8.03 -23.53
N PRO A 112 3.63 7.82 -24.71
CA PRO A 112 4.19 6.91 -25.71
C PRO A 112 5.59 7.35 -26.16
N GLY A 113 6.41 6.39 -26.56
CA GLY A 113 7.72 6.72 -27.13
C GLY A 113 7.60 7.52 -28.43
N ASN A 114 8.59 8.37 -28.70
CA ASN A 114 8.72 9.05 -29.98
C ASN A 114 8.94 8.01 -31.09
N PHE A 115 8.43 8.29 -32.28
CA PHE A 115 8.62 7.44 -33.44
C PHE A 115 8.97 8.30 -34.67
N GLY A 116 9.62 7.70 -35.66
CA GLY A 116 10.02 8.41 -36.85
C GLY A 116 10.18 7.49 -38.04
N TYR A 117 10.03 8.08 -39.21
CA TYR A 117 10.13 7.42 -40.52
C TYR A 117 10.70 8.35 -41.57
N THR A 118 11.02 7.82 -42.75
CA THR A 118 11.26 8.60 -43.94
C THR A 118 9.96 8.66 -44.75
N ALA A 119 9.50 9.87 -45.06
CA ALA A 119 8.26 10.12 -45.78
C ALA A 119 8.31 9.68 -47.23
N VAL A 120 7.29 8.96 -47.66
CA VAL A 120 7.10 8.51 -49.05
C VAL A 120 5.90 9.24 -49.62
N GLY A 121 6.11 10.02 -50.70
CA GLY A 121 5.04 10.77 -51.33
C GLY A 121 3.89 9.86 -51.80
N GLY A 122 2.67 10.26 -51.50
CA GLY A 122 1.44 9.53 -51.81
C GLY A 122 1.12 8.39 -50.86
N ASN A 123 1.96 8.14 -49.87
CA ASN A 123 1.67 7.15 -48.82
C ASN A 123 0.72 7.70 -47.76
N THR A 124 -0.10 6.84 -47.18
CA THR A 124 -0.88 7.13 -45.99
C THR A 124 -0.44 6.16 -44.91
N ARG A 125 0.03 6.67 -43.76
CA ARG A 125 0.48 5.90 -42.63
C ARG A 125 -0.50 6.11 -41.48
N ASN A 126 -1.11 5.01 -41.03
CA ASN A 126 -1.98 5.03 -39.88
C ASN A 126 -1.20 4.49 -38.67
N ILE A 127 -1.11 5.28 -37.61
CA ILE A 127 -0.36 4.99 -36.41
C ILE A 127 -1.32 5.06 -35.24
N THR A 128 -1.44 3.96 -34.49
CA THR A 128 -2.17 3.95 -33.24
C THR A 128 -1.23 4.29 -32.10
N VAL A 129 -1.59 5.27 -31.30
CA VAL A 129 -0.84 5.69 -30.12
C VAL A 129 -1.58 5.25 -28.85
N SER A 130 -0.83 4.88 -27.82
CA SER A 130 -1.37 4.37 -26.55
C SER A 130 -0.81 5.19 -25.38
N TYR A 131 -1.72 5.84 -24.66
CA TYR A 131 -1.42 6.50 -23.40
C TYR A 131 -1.91 5.61 -22.27
N ASP A 132 -0.99 4.93 -21.59
CA ASP A 132 -1.27 3.85 -20.62
C ASP A 132 -1.23 4.36 -19.19
N THR A 133 -2.17 3.89 -18.35
CA THR A 133 -2.02 3.89 -16.90
C THR A 133 -1.15 2.71 -16.47
N GLU A 134 -0.65 2.70 -15.23
CA GLU A 134 0.01 1.52 -14.66
C GLU A 134 -1.06 0.52 -14.17
N LEU A 135 -0.93 -0.74 -14.55
CA LEU A 135 -1.75 -1.82 -14.01
C LEU A 135 -1.11 -2.34 -12.73
N LEU A 136 -1.70 -2.01 -11.57
CA LEU A 136 -1.25 -2.49 -10.27
C LEU A 136 -1.97 -3.79 -9.92
N THR A 137 -1.18 -4.83 -9.65
CA THR A 137 -1.65 -6.12 -9.14
C THR A 137 -1.15 -6.31 -7.72
N VAL A 138 -2.04 -6.29 -6.73
CA VAL A 138 -1.72 -6.56 -5.33
C VAL A 138 -2.12 -7.99 -5.00
N THR A 139 -1.14 -8.83 -4.69
CA THR A 139 -1.35 -10.22 -4.29
C THR A 139 -1.26 -10.34 -2.77
N MET A 140 -2.34 -10.80 -2.16
CA MET A 140 -2.41 -11.07 -0.72
C MET A 140 -1.96 -12.49 -0.43
N SER A 141 -1.04 -12.65 0.50
CA SER A 141 -0.56 -13.97 0.92
C SER A 141 -0.45 -14.07 2.44
N CYS A 142 -0.38 -15.29 2.94
CA CYS A 142 -0.20 -15.58 4.34
C CYS A 142 0.81 -16.72 4.49
N GLU A 143 1.71 -16.61 5.45
CA GLU A 143 2.66 -17.67 5.80
C GLU A 143 1.96 -18.98 6.10
N VAL A 144 0.78 -18.92 6.71
CA VAL A 144 -0.07 -20.10 6.97
C VAL A 144 -1.03 -20.29 5.79
N ALA A 145 -0.75 -21.26 4.94
CA ALA A 145 -1.46 -21.46 3.66
C ALA A 145 -2.98 -21.68 3.81
N SER A 146 -3.44 -22.28 4.92
CA SER A 146 -4.85 -22.56 5.20
C SER A 146 -5.66 -21.33 5.62
N VAL A 147 -5.03 -20.19 5.82
CA VAL A 147 -5.72 -18.96 6.25
C VAL A 147 -6.47 -18.36 5.06
N ASP A 148 -7.77 -18.21 5.19
CA ASP A 148 -8.59 -17.49 4.22
C ASP A 148 -8.40 -15.97 4.40
N LEU A 149 -8.00 -15.28 3.33
CA LEU A 149 -7.83 -13.83 3.28
C LEU A 149 -9.00 -13.12 2.59
N THR A 150 -10.03 -13.83 2.16
CA THR A 150 -11.21 -13.24 1.53
C THR A 150 -11.83 -12.18 2.44
N GLY A 151 -12.12 -11.00 1.89
CA GLY A 151 -12.66 -9.86 2.65
C GLY A 151 -11.64 -9.10 3.50
N GLN A 152 -10.37 -9.53 3.56
CA GLN A 152 -9.32 -8.73 4.22
C GLN A 152 -9.15 -7.41 3.49
N GLN A 153 -9.13 -6.30 4.22
CA GLN A 153 -9.07 -4.98 3.64
C GLN A 153 -7.64 -4.56 3.28
N VAL A 154 -7.51 -3.93 2.13
CA VAL A 154 -6.29 -3.25 1.67
C VAL A 154 -6.67 -1.86 1.20
N THR A 155 -5.99 -0.85 1.70
CA THR A 155 -6.17 0.54 1.27
C THR A 155 -5.07 0.88 0.28
N ILE A 156 -5.45 1.36 -0.91
CA ILE A 156 -4.53 1.84 -1.94
C ILE A 156 -4.84 3.33 -2.13
N ASP A 157 -3.91 4.18 -1.74
CA ASP A 157 -4.04 5.64 -1.79
C ASP A 157 -5.37 6.17 -1.21
N GLY A 158 -5.75 5.68 -0.03
CA GLY A 158 -6.99 6.05 0.66
C GLY A 158 -8.26 5.32 0.20
N VAL A 159 -8.24 4.60 -0.91
CA VAL A 159 -9.36 3.80 -1.39
C VAL A 159 -9.28 2.38 -0.81
N VAL A 160 -10.37 1.93 -0.18
CA VAL A 160 -10.44 0.61 0.47
C VAL A 160 -10.92 -0.45 -0.52
N TYR A 161 -10.15 -1.51 -0.64
CA TYR A 161 -10.45 -2.71 -1.42
C TYR A 161 -10.60 -3.91 -0.49
N GLN A 162 -11.48 -4.84 -0.84
CA GLN A 162 -11.58 -6.13 -0.15
C GLN A 162 -10.90 -7.20 -0.99
N THR A 163 -10.10 -8.04 -0.34
CA THR A 163 -9.40 -9.16 -0.99
C THR A 163 -10.42 -10.16 -1.53
N PRO A 164 -10.42 -10.47 -2.83
CA PRO A 164 -11.27 -11.50 -3.39
C PRO A 164 -10.74 -12.92 -3.07
N SER A 165 -11.50 -13.95 -3.44
CA SER A 165 -11.16 -15.35 -3.16
C SER A 165 -9.86 -15.83 -3.85
N ASP A 166 -9.50 -15.24 -4.99
CA ASP A 166 -8.24 -15.50 -5.71
C ASP A 166 -7.05 -14.73 -5.12
N ARG A 167 -7.29 -13.94 -4.05
CA ARG A 167 -6.30 -13.14 -3.33
C ARG A 167 -5.61 -12.05 -4.15
N THR A 168 -6.20 -11.66 -5.28
CA THR A 168 -5.57 -10.70 -6.21
C THR A 168 -6.47 -9.49 -6.44
N ILE A 169 -5.98 -8.31 -6.10
CA ILE A 169 -6.63 -7.03 -6.36
C ILE A 169 -5.93 -6.39 -7.57
N VAL A 170 -6.69 -6.09 -8.62
CA VAL A 170 -6.16 -5.47 -9.83
C VAL A 170 -6.78 -4.10 -10.02
N VAL A 171 -5.95 -3.06 -10.09
CA VAL A 171 -6.39 -1.66 -10.26
C VAL A 171 -5.55 -0.96 -11.32
N LYS A 172 -6.19 -0.10 -12.09
CA LYS A 172 -5.50 0.86 -12.96
C LYS A 172 -5.21 2.11 -12.14
N ILE A 173 -3.95 2.52 -12.10
CA ILE A 173 -3.52 3.69 -11.33
C ILE A 173 -2.88 4.73 -12.25
N PRO A 174 -3.18 6.03 -12.06
CA PRO A 174 -2.52 7.13 -12.75
C PRO A 174 -1.00 7.07 -12.68
N PHE A 175 -0.37 7.39 -13.82
CA PHE A 175 1.07 7.38 -13.98
C PHE A 175 1.72 8.60 -13.31
N GLY A 176 2.92 8.45 -12.77
CA GLY A 176 3.71 9.54 -12.17
C GLY A 176 3.36 9.87 -10.72
N LYS A 177 2.26 9.36 -10.18
CA LYS A 177 1.85 9.57 -8.77
C LYS A 177 2.46 8.53 -7.82
N THR A 178 2.62 8.91 -6.56
CA THR A 178 3.06 7.99 -5.50
C THR A 178 1.85 7.38 -4.82
N TYR A 179 1.87 6.06 -4.66
CA TYR A 179 0.80 5.26 -4.06
C TYR A 179 1.29 4.57 -2.80
N ASP A 180 0.43 4.59 -1.80
CA ASP A 180 0.61 3.86 -0.56
C ASP A 180 -0.33 2.65 -0.51
N ILE A 181 0.22 1.49 -0.17
CA ILE A 181 -0.55 0.27 0.07
C ILE A 181 -0.47 -0.07 1.55
N VAL A 182 -1.61 -0.11 2.20
CA VAL A 182 -1.75 -0.40 3.64
C VAL A 182 -2.75 -1.54 3.81
N ALA A 183 -2.31 -2.64 4.38
CA ALA A 183 -3.19 -3.74 4.74
C ALA A 183 -3.76 -3.53 6.15
N SER A 184 -5.01 -3.91 6.36
CA SER A 184 -5.61 -3.88 7.69
C SER A 184 -5.03 -4.98 8.60
N ALA A 185 -5.02 -4.75 9.91
CA ALA A 185 -4.57 -5.72 10.89
C ALA A 185 -5.41 -7.01 10.84
N ARG A 186 -4.78 -8.14 11.15
CA ARG A 186 -5.41 -9.44 11.28
C ARG A 186 -4.99 -10.11 12.59
N VAL A 187 -5.97 -10.60 13.33
CA VAL A 187 -5.71 -11.27 14.62
C VAL A 187 -4.80 -12.49 14.42
N GLY A 188 -3.72 -12.57 15.20
CA GLY A 188 -2.75 -13.65 15.16
C GLY A 188 -1.64 -13.49 14.10
N PHE A 189 -1.62 -12.37 13.39
CA PHE A 189 -0.61 -12.06 12.37
C PHE A 189 -0.05 -10.66 12.53
N ASP A 190 1.21 -10.48 12.18
CA ASP A 190 1.82 -9.16 12.08
C ASP A 190 1.12 -8.36 10.98
N THR A 191 0.85 -7.10 11.26
CA THR A 191 0.32 -6.20 10.24
C THR A 191 1.40 -5.96 9.19
N PRO A 192 1.13 -6.25 7.91
CA PRO A 192 2.11 -6.03 6.85
C PRO A 192 2.57 -4.58 6.82
N LYS A 193 3.87 -4.38 6.59
CA LYS A 193 4.44 -3.03 6.46
C LYS A 193 3.78 -2.29 5.31
N LYS A 194 3.54 -1.00 5.51
CA LYS A 194 3.12 -0.09 4.45
C LYS A 194 4.12 -0.15 3.30
N LEU A 195 3.63 -0.32 2.10
CA LEU A 195 4.41 -0.26 0.87
C LEU A 195 4.14 1.07 0.17
N SER A 196 5.18 1.69 -0.36
CA SER A 196 5.05 2.96 -1.09
C SER A 196 5.87 2.89 -2.37
N PHE A 197 5.30 3.37 -3.48
CA PHE A 197 5.99 3.43 -4.78
C PHE A 197 5.39 4.51 -5.67
N THR A 198 6.16 4.95 -6.67
CA THR A 198 5.68 5.85 -7.71
C THR A 198 5.33 5.04 -8.95
N ALA A 199 4.14 5.24 -9.52
CA ALA A 199 3.71 4.60 -10.75
C ALA A 199 4.60 5.07 -11.92
N SER A 200 5.35 4.17 -12.54
CA SER A 200 6.37 4.49 -13.53
C SER A 200 6.54 3.44 -14.63
N GLN A 201 5.69 2.40 -14.66
CA GLN A 201 5.79 1.28 -15.59
C GLN A 201 4.40 0.81 -16.05
N ALA A 202 4.34 -0.03 -17.09
CA ALA A 202 3.06 -0.48 -17.65
C ALA A 202 2.27 -1.38 -16.68
N SER A 203 2.99 -2.17 -15.87
CA SER A 203 2.38 -3.04 -14.87
C SER A 203 3.32 -3.24 -13.69
N ARG A 204 2.75 -3.45 -12.51
CA ARG A 204 3.47 -3.69 -11.26
C ARG A 204 2.77 -4.78 -10.44
N GLY A 205 3.53 -5.78 -10.03
CA GLY A 205 3.11 -6.74 -9.02
C GLY A 205 3.64 -6.34 -7.65
N VAL A 206 2.78 -6.37 -6.64
CA VAL A 206 3.13 -6.10 -5.24
C VAL A 206 2.56 -7.23 -4.39
N SER A 207 3.37 -7.75 -3.46
CA SER A 207 2.94 -8.79 -2.53
C SER A 207 2.76 -8.21 -1.12
N VAL A 208 1.60 -8.44 -0.53
CA VAL A 208 1.30 -8.14 0.87
C VAL A 208 1.23 -9.47 1.63
N ILE A 209 2.12 -9.64 2.59
CA ILE A 209 2.31 -10.93 3.26
C ILE A 209 1.97 -10.80 4.75
N TYR A 210 1.01 -11.61 5.22
CA TYR A 210 0.73 -11.78 6.64
C TYR A 210 1.62 -12.90 7.19
N THR A 211 2.50 -12.52 8.13
CA THR A 211 3.34 -13.46 8.88
C THR A 211 2.69 -13.77 10.20
N LYS A 212 2.77 -15.03 10.66
CA LYS A 212 2.24 -15.39 11.97
C LYS A 212 3.04 -14.69 13.06
N ILE A 213 2.34 -14.07 14.00
CA ILE A 213 3.00 -13.43 15.15
C ILE A 213 3.79 -14.51 15.91
N SER A 214 5.08 -14.32 16.01
CA SER A 214 5.94 -15.12 16.87
C SER A 214 5.61 -14.85 18.34
N LEU A 215 5.59 -15.90 19.17
CA LEU A 215 5.52 -15.73 20.62
C LEU A 215 6.90 -15.29 21.12
N GLY A 216 6.93 -14.52 22.21
CA GLY A 216 8.17 -14.03 22.80
C GLY A 216 8.09 -12.61 23.32
N VAL A 217 9.26 -12.01 23.53
CA VAL A 217 9.41 -10.65 24.03
C VAL A 217 9.97 -9.75 22.93
N PHE A 218 9.34 -8.59 22.74
CA PHE A 218 9.68 -7.63 21.69
C PHE A 218 9.67 -6.20 22.24
N ILE A 219 10.29 -5.31 21.52
CA ILE A 219 10.12 -3.86 21.72
C ILE A 219 9.03 -3.39 20.74
N LEU A 220 7.96 -2.80 21.27
CA LEU A 220 6.93 -2.15 20.44
C LEU A 220 7.39 -0.74 20.11
N GLY A 221 7.51 -0.42 18.82
CA GLY A 221 7.78 0.92 18.31
C GLY A 221 6.53 1.79 18.23
N THR A 222 6.71 3.11 18.12
CA THR A 222 5.62 4.07 17.85
C THR A 222 5.03 3.94 16.46
N ASP A 223 5.66 3.16 15.60
CA ASP A 223 5.20 2.73 14.28
C ASP A 223 4.35 1.44 14.31
N ASP A 224 3.98 0.98 15.53
CA ASP A 224 3.25 -0.25 15.81
C ASP A 224 3.95 -1.54 15.32
N ILE A 225 5.28 -1.49 15.12
CA ILE A 225 6.09 -2.65 14.75
C ILE A 225 6.69 -3.30 16.00
N LEU A 226 6.68 -4.64 16.02
CA LEU A 226 7.37 -5.44 17.03
C LEU A 226 8.80 -5.75 16.58
N TYR A 227 9.77 -5.28 17.34
CA TYR A 227 11.20 -5.48 17.09
C TYR A 227 11.76 -6.51 18.09
N SER A 228 12.49 -7.49 17.63
CA SER A 228 13.34 -8.27 18.53
C SER A 228 14.44 -7.38 19.15
N ALA A 229 15.03 -7.80 20.24
CA ALA A 229 16.12 -7.07 20.88
C ALA A 229 17.32 -6.81 19.91
N SER A 230 17.57 -7.75 18.99
CA SER A 230 18.65 -7.64 18.01
C SER A 230 18.33 -6.72 16.82
N GLU A 231 17.05 -6.51 16.54
CA GLU A 231 16.59 -5.64 15.44
C GLU A 231 16.38 -4.18 15.87
N TRP A 232 16.29 -3.94 17.19
CA TRP A 232 16.06 -2.59 17.69
C TRP A 232 17.27 -1.67 17.45
N ASN A 233 17.12 -0.72 16.55
CA ASN A 233 18.10 0.29 16.20
C ASN A 233 17.56 1.72 16.22
N GLN A 234 16.37 1.90 16.80
CA GLN A 234 15.66 3.18 16.86
C GLN A 234 16.03 3.98 18.11
N PRO A 235 15.82 5.32 18.11
CA PRO A 235 15.95 6.12 19.32
C PRO A 235 14.99 5.63 20.41
N ASN A 236 15.39 5.74 21.68
CA ASN A 236 14.54 5.37 22.83
C ASN A 236 13.19 6.11 22.84
N SER A 237 13.11 7.30 22.24
CA SER A 237 11.88 8.07 22.07
C SER A 237 10.86 7.39 21.14
N SER A 238 11.31 6.48 20.30
CA SER A 238 10.45 5.71 19.38
C SER A 238 9.90 4.42 20.00
N ALA A 239 10.29 4.07 21.22
CA ALA A 239 9.75 2.87 21.90
C ALA A 239 8.47 3.22 22.67
N VAL A 240 7.42 2.44 22.46
CA VAL A 240 6.18 2.45 23.26
C VAL A 240 6.40 1.71 24.56
N GLY A 241 7.03 0.52 24.50
CA GLY A 241 7.29 -0.32 25.64
C GLY A 241 7.79 -1.70 25.22
N VAL A 242 7.83 -2.63 26.19
CA VAL A 242 8.18 -4.04 25.94
C VAL A 242 6.91 -4.85 25.82
N ALA A 243 6.70 -5.45 24.66
CA ALA A 243 5.58 -6.34 24.37
C ALA A 243 5.92 -7.77 24.78
N VAL A 244 4.98 -8.43 25.43
CA VAL A 244 5.05 -9.85 25.80
C VAL A 244 3.90 -10.58 25.11
N LEU A 245 4.24 -11.55 24.27
CA LEU A 245 3.30 -12.33 23.49
C LEU A 245 3.43 -13.80 23.89
N THR A 246 2.39 -14.32 24.52
CA THR A 246 2.29 -15.74 24.89
C THR A 246 1.00 -16.35 24.33
N ASN A 247 0.81 -17.64 24.52
CA ASN A 247 -0.46 -18.28 24.16
C ASN A 247 -1.63 -17.77 25.00
N GLU A 248 -1.36 -17.32 26.22
CA GLU A 248 -2.37 -16.94 27.20
C GLU A 248 -2.76 -15.46 27.11
N CYS A 249 -1.78 -14.60 26.85
CA CYS A 249 -2.02 -13.14 26.81
C CYS A 249 -1.01 -12.41 25.94
N LYS A 250 -1.39 -11.18 25.57
CA LYS A 250 -0.57 -10.25 24.80
C LYS A 250 -0.72 -8.85 25.39
N PHE A 251 0.38 -8.26 25.80
CA PHE A 251 0.36 -6.93 26.42
C PHE A 251 1.70 -6.22 26.25
N VAL A 252 1.71 -4.94 26.53
CA VAL A 252 2.91 -4.08 26.52
C VAL A 252 3.16 -3.57 27.92
N ILE A 253 4.39 -3.66 28.40
CA ILE A 253 4.84 -3.13 29.68
C ILE A 253 5.44 -1.74 29.48
N ALA A 254 5.03 -0.78 30.30
CA ALA A 254 5.55 0.59 30.25
C ALA A 254 7.05 0.66 30.56
N PRO A 255 7.82 1.44 29.76
CA PRO A 255 9.26 1.67 30.01
C PRO A 255 9.44 2.73 31.10
N ILE A 256 9.16 2.39 32.35
CA ILE A 256 9.23 3.34 33.46
C ILE A 256 10.68 3.58 33.86
N LYS A 257 11.10 4.83 34.02
CA LYS A 257 12.44 5.17 34.49
C LYS A 257 12.57 5.08 36.03
N ASN A 258 11.48 5.38 36.74
CA ASN A 258 11.46 5.36 38.19
C ASN A 258 10.36 4.42 38.71
N LYS A 259 10.70 3.53 39.61
CA LYS A 259 9.73 2.67 40.28
C LYS A 259 8.82 3.54 41.15
N ILE A 260 7.52 3.32 41.03
CA ILE A 260 6.51 3.96 41.89
C ILE A 260 5.92 2.89 42.80
N THR A 261 5.68 3.24 44.08
CA THR A 261 4.96 2.42 45.04
C THR A 261 3.66 3.08 45.39
N LEU A 262 2.58 2.31 45.33
CA LEU A 262 1.22 2.77 45.61
C LEU A 262 0.47 1.74 46.40
N VAL A 263 -0.58 2.19 47.09
CA VAL A 263 -1.57 1.27 47.70
C VAL A 263 -2.45 0.65 46.64
N TRP A 264 -3.03 -0.50 46.87
CA TRP A 264 -3.89 -1.18 45.91
C TRP A 264 -5.23 -0.46 45.72
N SER A 265 -5.86 -0.08 46.80
CA SER A 265 -7.14 0.60 46.86
C SER A 265 -6.96 2.08 47.21
N LYS A 266 -7.87 2.94 46.76
CA LYS A 266 -7.83 4.37 47.08
C LYS A 266 -7.80 4.61 48.57
N SER A 267 -6.83 5.37 49.06
CA SER A 267 -6.62 5.67 50.48
C SER A 267 -6.47 4.43 51.37
N GLY A 268 -6.10 3.26 50.83
CA GLY A 268 -5.95 2.01 51.60
C GLY A 268 -7.26 1.41 52.11
N ILE A 269 -8.39 1.74 51.50
CA ILE A 269 -9.71 1.21 51.90
C ILE A 269 -9.72 -0.32 51.76
N VAL A 270 -10.18 -0.97 52.82
CA VAL A 270 -10.27 -2.45 52.90
C VAL A 270 -11.71 -2.85 52.61
N GLU A 271 -11.98 -3.26 51.39
CA GLU A 271 -13.29 -3.73 50.94
C GLU A 271 -13.18 -4.69 49.75
N HIS A 272 -14.22 -5.48 49.52
CA HIS A 272 -14.34 -6.30 48.33
C HIS A 272 -14.76 -5.44 47.14
N VAL A 273 -14.02 -5.52 46.01
CA VAL A 273 -14.36 -4.82 44.77
C VAL A 273 -15.09 -5.80 43.85
N SER A 274 -16.37 -5.55 43.62
CA SER A 274 -17.18 -6.35 42.71
C SER A 274 -16.67 -6.22 41.26
N GLY A 275 -16.71 -7.30 40.49
CA GLY A 275 -16.23 -7.35 39.11
C GLY A 275 -14.73 -7.59 38.97
N VAL A 276 -13.98 -7.62 40.07
CA VAL A 276 -12.58 -8.03 40.09
C VAL A 276 -12.47 -9.52 40.32
N THR A 277 -11.60 -10.20 39.58
CA THR A 277 -11.29 -11.62 39.83
C THR A 277 -10.80 -11.80 41.27
N THR A 278 -11.50 -12.65 42.04
CA THR A 278 -11.11 -13.04 43.39
C THR A 278 -10.56 -14.46 43.37
N ALA A 279 -9.31 -14.63 43.76
CA ALA A 279 -8.61 -15.91 43.76
C ALA A 279 -8.20 -16.29 45.19
N ALA A 280 -8.78 -17.34 45.71
CA ALA A 280 -8.56 -17.79 47.11
C ALA A 280 -7.18 -18.43 47.36
N ASN A 281 -6.45 -18.79 46.31
CA ASN A 281 -5.11 -19.37 46.40
C ASN A 281 -4.22 -18.98 45.21
N SER A 282 -2.93 -19.19 45.36
CA SER A 282 -1.92 -18.76 44.37
C SER A 282 -2.04 -19.47 43.02
N SER A 283 -2.50 -20.71 42.98
CA SER A 283 -2.66 -21.44 41.70
C SER A 283 -3.77 -20.84 40.87
N VAL A 284 -4.91 -20.49 41.46
CA VAL A 284 -6.03 -19.82 40.82
C VAL A 284 -5.63 -18.38 40.41
N ALA A 285 -4.90 -17.68 41.27
CA ALA A 285 -4.46 -16.32 40.98
C ALA A 285 -3.60 -16.26 39.69
N ARG A 286 -2.67 -17.21 39.52
CA ARG A 286 -1.76 -17.27 38.37
C ARG A 286 -2.44 -17.55 37.02
N THR A 287 -3.69 -17.99 37.00
CA THR A 287 -4.48 -18.20 35.78
C THR A 287 -5.45 -17.06 35.50
N ASP A 288 -5.36 -15.95 36.23
CA ASP A 288 -6.13 -14.76 35.98
C ASP A 288 -5.42 -13.86 34.94
N TYR A 289 -5.93 -13.83 33.72
CA TYR A 289 -5.46 -12.96 32.61
C TYR A 289 -6.42 -11.81 32.32
N LYS A 290 -7.18 -11.35 33.31
CA LYS A 290 -8.25 -10.34 33.18
C LYS A 290 -7.80 -8.92 33.62
N GLY A 291 -6.54 -8.57 33.44
CA GLY A 291 -5.99 -7.30 33.93
C GLY A 291 -6.81 -6.07 33.54
N VAL A 292 -7.22 -5.97 32.27
CA VAL A 292 -8.04 -4.87 31.77
C VAL A 292 -9.38 -4.74 32.49
N SER A 293 -10.14 -5.84 32.57
CA SER A 293 -11.46 -5.83 33.21
C SER A 293 -11.37 -5.63 34.74
N ASN A 294 -10.38 -6.25 35.39
CA ASN A 294 -10.11 -6.05 36.82
C ASN A 294 -9.77 -4.58 37.12
N SER A 295 -8.85 -3.97 36.34
CA SER A 295 -8.49 -2.57 36.49
C SER A 295 -9.68 -1.65 36.28
N SER A 296 -10.50 -1.91 35.27
CA SER A 296 -11.71 -1.13 35.01
C SER A 296 -12.70 -1.21 36.17
N ALA A 297 -12.88 -2.37 36.76
CA ALA A 297 -13.74 -2.56 37.93
C ALA A 297 -13.21 -1.80 39.16
N ILE A 298 -11.89 -1.85 39.41
CA ILE A 298 -11.25 -1.11 40.51
C ILE A 298 -11.44 0.40 40.33
N VAL A 299 -11.22 0.90 39.12
CA VAL A 299 -11.35 2.34 38.81
C VAL A 299 -12.82 2.78 38.83
N SER A 300 -13.74 1.93 38.38
CA SER A 300 -15.18 2.20 38.50
C SER A 300 -15.62 2.33 39.96
N LYS A 301 -15.01 1.57 40.88
CA LYS A 301 -15.30 1.62 42.30
C LYS A 301 -14.72 2.87 42.97
N TYR A 302 -13.46 3.23 42.67
CA TYR A 302 -12.75 4.27 43.41
C TYR A 302 -12.67 5.62 42.69
N GLY A 303 -13.08 5.67 41.42
CA GLY A 303 -12.95 6.84 40.55
C GLY A 303 -11.53 7.02 40.00
N ALA A 304 -11.40 7.89 39.04
CA ALA A 304 -10.08 8.25 38.49
C ALA A 304 -9.19 8.87 39.58
N GLY A 305 -7.92 8.48 39.62
CA GLY A 305 -6.94 9.00 40.58
C GLY A 305 -5.54 8.47 40.27
N THR A 306 -4.53 9.05 40.91
CA THR A 306 -3.13 8.63 40.77
C THR A 306 -2.53 8.18 42.11
N ASP A 307 -3.34 8.11 43.13
CA ASP A 307 -2.99 7.80 44.52
C ASP A 307 -3.13 6.29 44.88
N TYR A 308 -3.57 5.47 43.90
CA TYR A 308 -3.67 4.01 44.04
C TYR A 308 -3.32 3.30 42.72
N ALA A 309 -2.96 2.04 42.78
CA ALA A 309 -2.29 1.32 41.70
C ALA A 309 -3.08 1.30 40.37
N ALA A 310 -4.34 0.84 40.37
CA ALA A 310 -5.10 0.75 39.12
C ALA A 310 -5.44 2.13 38.53
N GLY A 311 -5.74 3.13 39.37
CA GLY A 311 -6.01 4.49 38.93
C GLY A 311 -4.78 5.14 38.28
N TRP A 312 -3.61 4.96 38.91
CA TRP A 312 -2.36 5.46 38.32
C TRP A 312 -2.08 4.80 36.96
N CYS A 313 -2.22 3.47 36.86
CA CYS A 313 -2.01 2.76 35.61
C CYS A 313 -2.96 3.25 34.52
N GLN A 314 -4.23 3.49 34.82
CA GLN A 314 -5.21 4.00 33.84
C GLN A 314 -4.90 5.44 33.40
N ASN A 315 -4.32 6.27 34.26
CA ASN A 315 -3.88 7.61 33.89
C ASN A 315 -2.59 7.62 33.06
N PHE A 316 -1.80 6.54 33.12
CA PHE A 316 -0.61 6.40 32.30
C PHE A 316 -0.99 6.31 30.82
N THR A 317 -0.34 7.13 29.99
CA THR A 317 -0.54 7.10 28.54
C THR A 317 0.76 6.69 27.88
N PHE A 318 0.70 5.60 27.15
CA PHE A 318 1.81 5.11 26.35
C PHE A 318 2.06 6.06 25.17
N ARG A 319 3.24 6.01 24.57
CA ARG A 319 3.63 6.92 23.46
C ARG A 319 2.77 6.78 22.21
N ASN A 320 2.13 5.64 22.00
CA ASN A 320 1.16 5.43 20.91
C ASN A 320 -0.28 5.85 21.28
N GLY A 321 -0.45 6.56 22.40
CA GLY A 321 -1.76 7.07 22.85
C GLY A 321 -2.62 6.06 23.64
N LYS A 322 -2.23 4.78 23.73
CA LYS A 322 -2.97 3.78 24.50
C LYS A 322 -2.93 4.09 25.99
N LYS A 323 -4.04 3.84 26.66
CA LYS A 323 -4.13 3.96 28.12
C LYS A 323 -3.63 2.68 28.81
N GLY A 324 -3.04 2.87 29.97
CA GLY A 324 -2.57 1.74 30.76
C GLY A 324 -3.65 1.09 31.61
N TYR A 325 -3.33 -0.09 32.13
CA TYR A 325 -4.10 -0.83 33.14
C TYR A 325 -3.16 -1.54 34.10
N LEU A 326 -3.65 -1.92 35.28
CA LEU A 326 -2.89 -2.73 36.24
C LEU A 326 -2.96 -4.20 35.83
N GLY A 327 -1.82 -4.80 35.48
CA GLY A 327 -1.75 -6.19 35.05
C GLY A 327 -2.29 -7.17 36.12
N SER A 328 -2.94 -8.23 35.65
CA SER A 328 -3.43 -9.33 36.51
C SER A 328 -2.31 -10.27 36.92
N CYS A 329 -2.63 -11.18 37.82
CA CYS A 329 -1.63 -12.10 38.37
C CYS A 329 -1.04 -13.06 37.33
N GLY A 330 -1.85 -13.54 36.36
CA GLY A 330 -1.40 -14.37 35.25
C GLY A 330 -0.50 -13.59 34.27
N GLU A 331 -0.88 -12.34 33.92
CA GLU A 331 -0.04 -11.49 33.08
C GLU A 331 1.33 -11.19 33.74
N TRP A 332 1.34 -10.95 35.05
CA TRP A 332 2.58 -10.80 35.82
C TRP A 332 3.37 -12.12 35.93
N GLN A 333 2.72 -13.29 35.88
CA GLN A 333 3.41 -14.57 35.79
C GLN A 333 4.16 -14.67 34.45
N GLU A 334 3.55 -14.26 33.36
CA GLU A 334 4.23 -14.23 32.06
C GLU A 334 5.41 -13.24 32.01
N VAL A 335 5.31 -12.10 32.71
CA VAL A 335 6.47 -11.22 32.94
C VAL A 335 7.59 -11.94 33.69
N SER A 336 7.28 -12.72 34.70
CA SER A 336 8.25 -13.50 35.47
C SER A 336 8.92 -14.60 34.63
N ASN A 337 8.13 -15.30 33.82
CA ASN A 337 8.58 -16.37 32.94
C ASN A 337 9.58 -15.86 31.86
N ASN A 338 9.40 -14.63 31.40
CA ASN A 338 10.20 -14.00 30.34
C ASN A 338 11.10 -12.87 30.87
N ARG A 339 11.45 -12.89 32.14
CA ARG A 339 12.08 -11.78 32.87
C ARG A 339 13.38 -11.30 32.25
N ASP A 340 14.25 -12.19 31.84
CA ASP A 340 15.59 -11.82 31.36
C ASP A 340 15.53 -11.18 29.97
N GLU A 341 14.65 -11.65 29.10
CA GLU A 341 14.38 -11.05 27.80
C GLU A 341 13.74 -9.68 27.94
N ILE A 342 12.76 -9.54 28.88
CA ILE A 342 12.14 -8.24 29.19
C ILE A 342 13.18 -7.25 29.71
N LYS A 343 14.11 -7.67 30.59
CA LYS A 343 15.20 -6.82 31.06
C LYS A 343 16.11 -6.37 29.93
N ALA A 344 16.48 -7.27 29.03
CA ALA A 344 17.30 -6.94 27.86
C ALA A 344 16.60 -5.88 26.98
N CYS A 345 15.33 -6.09 26.63
CA CYS A 345 14.54 -5.13 25.85
C CYS A 345 14.39 -3.77 26.57
N MET A 346 14.07 -3.78 27.86
CA MET A 346 13.94 -2.55 28.67
C MET A 346 15.24 -1.74 28.69
N SER A 347 16.38 -2.40 28.83
CA SER A 347 17.68 -1.76 28.81
C SER A 347 17.97 -1.04 27.50
N LEU A 348 17.60 -1.65 26.37
CA LEU A 348 17.78 -1.07 25.03
C LEU A 348 16.96 0.20 24.81
N ILE A 349 15.78 0.31 25.43
CA ILE A 349 14.89 1.47 25.27
C ILE A 349 15.05 2.50 26.40
N GLY A 350 16.06 2.36 27.24
CA GLY A 350 16.33 3.27 28.35
C GLY A 350 15.28 3.25 29.47
N GLY A 351 14.50 2.17 29.55
CA GLY A 351 13.61 1.88 30.66
C GLY A 351 14.38 1.27 31.84
N THR A 352 13.92 1.48 33.08
CA THR A 352 14.37 0.66 34.19
C THR A 352 13.71 -0.70 34.07
N SER A 353 14.52 -1.74 34.20
CA SER A 353 14.01 -3.11 34.22
C SER A 353 12.93 -3.27 35.29
N VAL A 354 11.93 -4.09 34.99
CA VAL A 354 11.07 -4.70 35.99
C VAL A 354 12.00 -5.45 36.96
N GLY A 355 12.48 -4.75 37.98
CA GLY A 355 13.51 -5.25 38.86
C GLY A 355 12.92 -6.04 40.07
N ASP A 356 13.82 -6.47 40.94
CA ASP A 356 13.42 -7.19 42.14
C ASP A 356 12.46 -6.36 43.01
N GLY A 357 11.48 -7.04 43.60
CA GLY A 357 10.46 -6.47 44.44
C GLY A 357 9.06 -7.05 44.19
N TYR A 358 8.13 -6.60 45.02
CA TYR A 358 6.74 -7.01 44.95
C TYR A 358 5.95 -6.01 44.13
N TYR A 359 5.27 -6.50 43.10
CA TYR A 359 4.43 -5.68 42.24
C TYR A 359 2.96 -5.97 42.49
N TRP A 360 2.14 -4.94 42.61
CA TRP A 360 0.71 -5.09 42.64
C TRP A 360 0.20 -5.76 41.37
N THR A 361 -0.74 -6.71 41.57
CA THR A 361 -1.58 -7.23 40.48
C THR A 361 -3.02 -6.72 40.66
N SER A 362 -3.80 -6.75 39.59
CA SER A 362 -5.23 -6.40 39.68
C SER A 362 -6.09 -7.52 40.24
N THR A 363 -5.53 -8.69 40.53
CA THR A 363 -6.25 -9.84 41.06
C THR A 363 -6.46 -9.71 42.59
N GLN A 364 -7.69 -9.81 43.05
CA GLN A 364 -8.05 -9.70 44.45
C GLN A 364 -7.91 -11.05 45.16
N LEU A 365 -7.46 -11.07 46.42
CA LEU A 365 -7.45 -12.25 47.27
C LEU A 365 -8.78 -12.37 48.03
N ASP A 366 -9.10 -11.31 48.77
CA ASP A 366 -10.30 -11.22 49.62
C ASP A 366 -10.67 -9.75 49.90
N VAL A 367 -11.46 -9.49 50.92
CA VAL A 367 -11.81 -8.14 51.35
C VAL A 367 -10.59 -7.33 51.77
N ASN A 368 -9.60 -7.92 52.40
CA ASN A 368 -8.43 -7.28 53.00
C ASN A 368 -7.23 -7.24 52.06
N GLY A 369 -7.11 -8.20 51.15
CA GLY A 369 -5.92 -8.48 50.39
C GLY A 369 -6.11 -8.50 48.87
N ALA A 370 -5.00 -8.27 48.16
CA ALA A 370 -4.84 -8.52 46.74
C ALA A 370 -3.51 -9.24 46.52
N TRP A 371 -3.37 -9.88 45.39
CA TRP A 371 -2.16 -10.59 45.03
C TRP A 371 -1.05 -9.65 44.56
N THR A 372 0.18 -9.97 44.96
CA THR A 372 1.41 -9.34 44.50
C THR A 372 2.29 -10.38 43.82
N LYS A 373 3.10 -9.95 42.87
CA LYS A 373 4.11 -10.78 42.19
C LYS A 373 5.51 -10.32 42.56
N PRO A 374 6.27 -11.13 43.34
CA PRO A 374 7.72 -10.95 43.43
C PRO A 374 8.39 -11.53 42.19
N LEU A 375 9.11 -10.71 41.45
CA LEU A 375 9.66 -11.12 40.15
C LEU A 375 10.90 -12.02 40.21
N GLN A 376 11.51 -12.15 41.38
CA GLN A 376 12.62 -13.07 41.59
C GLN A 376 12.19 -14.51 41.91
N SER A 377 10.90 -14.79 41.92
CA SER A 377 10.35 -16.10 42.33
C SER A 377 9.11 -16.49 41.53
N ASP A 378 8.83 -17.78 41.46
CA ASP A 378 7.68 -18.30 40.71
C ASP A 378 6.36 -18.23 41.51
N PHE A 379 6.40 -17.86 42.79
CA PHE A 379 5.18 -17.72 43.58
C PHE A 379 4.55 -16.34 43.49
N VAL A 380 3.29 -16.22 43.84
CA VAL A 380 2.59 -14.97 44.10
C VAL A 380 2.35 -14.87 45.60
N SER A 381 2.32 -13.66 46.13
CA SER A 381 2.22 -13.41 47.56
C SER A 381 1.00 -12.53 47.88
N PRO A 382 0.27 -12.81 48.98
CA PRO A 382 -0.77 -11.91 49.42
C PRO A 382 -0.18 -10.59 49.93
N GLY A 383 -0.87 -9.48 49.64
CA GLY A 383 -0.57 -8.17 50.18
C GLY A 383 -1.82 -7.50 50.72
N TYR A 384 -1.72 -6.83 51.87
CA TYR A 384 -2.84 -6.04 52.37
C TYR A 384 -3.02 -4.79 51.48
N LYS A 385 -4.27 -4.49 51.09
CA LYS A 385 -4.63 -3.41 50.16
C LYS A 385 -4.14 -2.01 50.58
N TYR A 386 -3.85 -1.79 51.83
CA TYR A 386 -3.28 -0.56 52.38
C TYR A 386 -1.75 -0.50 52.34
N ASN A 387 -1.08 -1.60 52.03
CA ASN A 387 0.38 -1.58 51.84
C ASN A 387 0.76 -0.97 50.51
N ALA A 388 1.94 -0.35 50.47
CA ALA A 388 2.46 0.20 49.21
C ALA A 388 3.45 -0.79 48.59
N PHE A 389 3.14 -1.23 47.35
CA PHE A 389 4.02 -2.07 46.53
C PHE A 389 4.27 -1.40 45.17
N TYR A 390 5.25 -1.90 44.43
CA TYR A 390 5.55 -1.42 43.12
C TYR A 390 4.37 -1.53 42.16
N THR A 391 4.21 -0.54 41.35
CA THR A 391 3.14 -0.43 40.36
C THR A 391 3.74 -0.17 38.98
N CYS A 392 3.26 -0.93 37.99
CA CYS A 392 3.66 -0.76 36.59
C CYS A 392 2.42 -0.83 35.69
N ALA A 393 2.36 0.05 34.71
CA ALA A 393 1.26 0.06 33.75
C ALA A 393 1.52 -0.93 32.61
N PHE A 394 0.47 -1.65 32.25
CA PHE A 394 0.38 -2.50 31.06
C PHE A 394 -0.55 -1.84 30.05
N ALA A 395 -0.41 -2.13 28.79
CA ALA A 395 -1.38 -1.76 27.74
C ALA A 395 -1.73 -2.97 26.89
N VAL A 396 -2.90 -2.96 26.29
CA VAL A 396 -3.29 -3.95 25.30
C VAL A 396 -2.40 -3.76 24.06
N LEU A 397 -1.85 -4.84 23.53
CA LEU A 397 -1.03 -4.84 22.33
C LEU A 397 -1.87 -4.56 21.09
#